data_a1a51154a7c27bc3a6884b8794ebbed0
#
_entry.id   a1a51154a7c27bc3a6884b8794ebbed0
#
_cell.length_a   1.000
_cell.length_b   1.000
_cell.length_c   1.000
_cell.angle_alpha   90.00
_cell.angle_beta   90.00
_cell.angle_gamma   90.00
#
_symmetry.space_group_name_H-M   'P 1'
#
loop_
_entity.id
_entity.type
_entity.pdbx_description
1 polymer ?
#
loop_
_entity_poly.entity_id
_entity_poly.type
_entity_poly.pdbx_seq_one_letter_code
_entity_poly.pdbx_strand_id
1 'polypeptide(L)'
;MSRAQRNKGKAGERELAALFREYGFTEARRTSQYCGQTGDASDVIGLPGVHVECKRCETTKIHEWMEQAKRDAKEGLIPAVFHRRSREEWLVTMPAEAFLAEYERRHF
;
A
#
# COMPACT_ATOMS: atom_id res chain seq x y z
N MET A 1 -16.44 -2.55 12.25
CA MET A 1 -16.35 -2.78 10.78
C MET A 1 -17.25 -3.93 10.39
N SER A 2 -18.04 -3.75 9.34
CA SER A 2 -18.95 -4.79 8.87
C SER A 2 -18.19 -5.88 8.10
N ARG A 3 -18.85 -7.03 7.93
CA ARG A 3 -18.29 -8.12 7.12
C ARG A 3 -18.01 -7.67 5.70
N ALA A 4 -18.94 -6.91 5.10
CA ALA A 4 -18.77 -6.42 3.73
C ALA A 4 -17.56 -5.52 3.59
N GLN A 5 -17.32 -4.66 4.57
CA GLN A 5 -16.15 -3.77 4.56
C GLN A 5 -14.85 -4.56 4.70
N ARG A 6 -14.82 -5.57 5.56
CA ARG A 6 -13.64 -6.44 5.70
C ARG A 6 -13.35 -7.19 4.42
N ASN A 7 -14.39 -7.73 3.78
CA ASN A 7 -14.23 -8.47 2.53
C ASN A 7 -13.74 -7.56 1.40
N LYS A 8 -14.24 -6.34 1.35
CA LYS A 8 -13.80 -5.36 0.36
C LYS A 8 -12.32 -5.03 0.55
N GLY A 9 -11.89 -4.90 1.81
CA GLY A 9 -10.49 -4.64 2.13
C GLY A 9 -9.58 -5.78 1.68
N LYS A 10 -9.96 -7.02 1.97
CA LYS A 10 -9.19 -8.19 1.56
C LYS A 10 -9.14 -8.33 0.03
N ALA A 11 -10.25 -8.04 -0.65
CA ALA A 11 -10.31 -8.10 -2.10
C ALA A 11 -9.38 -7.05 -2.72
N GLY A 12 -9.38 -5.83 -2.16
CA GLY A 12 -8.49 -4.77 -2.61
C GLY A 12 -7.03 -5.14 -2.45
N GLU A 13 -6.67 -5.72 -1.32
CA GLU A 13 -5.29 -6.16 -1.06
C GLU A 13 -4.85 -7.24 -2.05
N ARG A 14 -5.72 -8.18 -2.37
CA ARG A 14 -5.43 -9.22 -3.36
C ARG A 14 -5.26 -8.64 -4.76
N GLU A 15 -6.13 -7.71 -5.14
CA GLU A 15 -6.02 -6.99 -6.41
C GLU A 15 -4.69 -6.28 -6.53
N LEU A 16 -4.32 -5.55 -5.49
CA LEU A 16 -3.09 -4.77 -5.50
C LEU A 16 -1.87 -5.68 -5.57
N ALA A 17 -1.87 -6.77 -4.81
CA ALA A 17 -0.78 -7.74 -4.87
C ALA A 17 -0.65 -8.33 -6.28
N ALA A 18 -1.77 -8.63 -6.92
CA ALA A 18 -1.77 -9.14 -8.29
C ALA A 18 -1.18 -8.11 -9.26
N LEU A 19 -1.53 -6.84 -9.08
CA LEU A 19 -0.97 -5.77 -9.90
C LEU A 19 0.55 -5.70 -9.75
N PHE A 20 1.05 -5.77 -8.52
CA PHE A 20 2.50 -5.76 -8.29
C PHE A 20 3.18 -6.93 -8.98
N ARG A 21 2.59 -8.12 -8.93
CA ARG A 21 3.15 -9.30 -9.59
C ARG A 21 3.21 -9.12 -11.10
N GLU A 22 2.23 -8.46 -11.69
CA GLU A 22 2.24 -8.17 -13.13
C GLU A 22 3.44 -7.31 -13.52
N TYR A 23 3.93 -6.50 -12.61
CA TYR A 23 5.08 -5.63 -12.86
C TYR A 23 6.39 -6.22 -12.39
N GLY A 24 6.41 -7.52 -12.11
CA GLY A 24 7.65 -8.24 -11.82
C GLY A 24 7.96 -8.46 -10.35
N PHE A 25 7.10 -8.00 -9.45
CA PHE A 25 7.29 -8.22 -8.02
C PHE A 25 6.61 -9.52 -7.62
N THR A 26 7.23 -10.63 -8.02
CA THR A 26 6.64 -11.96 -7.97
C THR A 26 6.29 -12.46 -6.58
N GLU A 27 6.93 -11.90 -5.54
CA GLU A 27 6.68 -12.28 -4.16
C GLU A 27 5.57 -11.46 -3.51
N ALA A 28 4.95 -10.54 -4.24
CA ALA A 28 3.92 -9.68 -3.68
C ALA A 28 2.70 -10.50 -3.27
N ARG A 29 2.22 -10.25 -2.05
CA ARG A 29 1.03 -10.90 -1.51
C ARG A 29 0.47 -10.06 -0.38
N ARG A 30 -0.81 -10.26 -0.07
CA ARG A 30 -1.38 -9.59 1.08
C ARG A 30 -0.82 -10.18 2.37
N THR A 31 -0.67 -9.35 3.38
CA THR A 31 -0.25 -9.84 4.69
C THR A 31 -1.42 -10.54 5.37
N SER A 32 -1.09 -11.43 6.30
CA SER A 32 -2.13 -12.05 7.12
C SER A 32 -2.66 -11.02 8.11
N GLN A 33 -3.81 -11.35 8.69
CA GLN A 33 -4.42 -10.49 9.70
C GLN A 33 -3.58 -10.34 10.97
N TYR A 34 -2.52 -11.12 11.11
CA TYR A 34 -1.64 -11.06 12.27
C TYR A 34 -0.34 -10.34 11.96
N CYS A 35 -0.38 -9.41 11.05
CA CYS A 35 0.82 -8.67 10.62
C CYS A 35 1.57 -8.03 11.78
N GLY A 36 0.88 -7.59 12.82
CA GLY A 36 1.52 -7.01 13.99
C GLY A 36 2.44 -7.99 14.70
N GLN A 37 2.15 -9.27 14.63
CA GLN A 37 2.97 -10.31 15.25
C GLN A 37 4.21 -10.62 14.41
N THR A 38 4.13 -10.42 13.11
CA THR A 38 5.27 -10.61 12.23
C THR A 38 6.18 -9.40 12.19
N GLY A 39 5.73 -8.29 12.76
CA GLY A 39 6.48 -7.05 12.76
C GLY A 39 6.37 -6.26 11.45
N ASP A 40 5.58 -6.74 10.51
CA ASP A 40 5.33 -6.02 9.26
C ASP A 40 3.87 -5.60 9.20
N ALA A 41 3.62 -4.29 9.30
CA ALA A 41 2.28 -3.71 9.32
C ALA A 41 1.78 -3.31 7.94
N SER A 42 2.54 -3.60 6.87
CA SER A 42 2.08 -3.31 5.50
C SER A 42 0.91 -4.20 5.13
N ASP A 43 -0.04 -3.66 4.39
CA ASP A 43 -1.19 -4.44 3.93
C ASP A 43 -0.82 -5.44 2.83
N VAL A 44 0.17 -5.09 2.03
CA VAL A 44 0.73 -5.94 0.98
C VAL A 44 2.23 -5.90 1.11
N ILE A 45 2.86 -7.06 1.11
CA ILE A 45 4.32 -7.18 1.18
C ILE A 45 4.87 -7.64 -0.17
N GLY A 46 6.18 -7.57 -0.32
CA GLY A 46 6.83 -7.98 -1.56
C GLY A 46 7.17 -6.84 -2.50
N LEU A 47 6.92 -5.59 -2.09
CA LEU A 47 7.38 -4.42 -2.82
C LEU A 47 8.57 -3.85 -2.03
N PRO A 48 9.82 -4.08 -2.48
CA PRO A 48 11.00 -3.75 -1.67
C PRO A 48 11.10 -2.28 -1.29
N GLY A 49 11.39 -2.02 -0.02
CA GLY A 49 11.63 -0.67 0.46
C GLY A 49 10.38 0.17 0.72
N VAL A 50 9.20 -0.41 0.52
CA VAL A 50 7.95 0.34 0.62
C VAL A 50 7.02 -0.28 1.65
N HIS A 51 6.47 0.56 2.52
CA HIS A 51 5.38 0.17 3.40
C HIS A 51 4.08 0.49 2.66
N VAL A 52 3.30 -0.54 2.35
CA VAL A 52 2.10 -0.41 1.53
C VAL A 52 0.84 -0.38 2.39
N GLU A 53 0.11 0.73 2.35
CA GLU A 53 -1.26 0.80 2.85
C GLU A 53 -2.18 0.69 1.64
N CYS A 54 -3.18 -0.18 1.74
CA CYS A 54 -4.11 -0.41 0.65
C CYS A 54 -5.50 0.08 1.05
N LYS A 55 -6.06 0.97 0.25
CA LYS A 55 -7.38 1.54 0.52
C LYS A 55 -8.26 1.42 -0.73
N ARG A 56 -9.28 0.62 -0.63
CA ARG A 56 -10.30 0.52 -1.68
C ARG A 56 -11.59 1.06 -1.11
N CYS A 57 -11.78 2.37 -1.26
CA CYS A 57 -12.89 3.13 -0.68
C CYS A 57 -13.45 4.12 -1.68
N GLU A 58 -14.74 4.38 -1.58
CA GLU A 58 -15.38 5.37 -2.46
C GLU A 58 -15.09 6.80 -2.00
N THR A 59 -14.86 7.00 -0.70
CA THR A 59 -14.54 8.32 -0.14
C THR A 59 -13.06 8.38 0.16
N THR A 60 -12.38 9.38 -0.41
CA THR A 60 -10.93 9.54 -0.25
C THR A 60 -10.62 10.37 0.99
N LYS A 61 -9.79 9.82 1.88
CA LYS A 61 -9.32 10.49 3.09
C LYS A 61 -7.80 10.43 3.12
N ILE A 62 -7.18 11.04 2.12
CA ILE A 62 -5.76 10.81 1.83
C ILE A 62 -4.82 11.23 2.95
N HIS A 63 -5.10 12.36 3.62
CA HIS A 63 -4.23 12.81 4.69
C HIS A 63 -4.27 11.89 5.91
N GLU A 64 -5.46 11.39 6.25
CA GLU A 64 -5.60 10.41 7.33
C GLU A 64 -4.87 9.12 6.99
N TRP A 65 -5.03 8.65 5.75
CA TRP A 65 -4.37 7.43 5.28
C TRP A 65 -2.85 7.57 5.30
N MET A 66 -2.34 8.72 4.87
CA MET A 66 -0.89 8.96 4.90
C MET A 66 -0.35 9.01 6.33
N GLU A 67 -1.10 9.61 7.25
CA GLU A 67 -0.69 9.63 8.65
C GLU A 67 -0.62 8.21 9.22
N GLN A 68 -1.58 7.37 8.87
CA GLN A 68 -1.57 5.97 9.28
C GLN A 68 -0.35 5.25 8.69
N ALA A 69 -0.08 5.43 7.41
CA ALA A 69 1.05 4.78 6.75
C ALA A 69 2.38 5.19 7.40
N LYS A 70 2.52 6.47 7.71
CA LYS A 70 3.74 6.98 8.38
C LYS A 70 3.91 6.37 9.76
N ARG A 71 2.83 6.26 10.53
CA ARG A 71 2.89 5.67 11.88
C ARG A 71 3.28 4.21 11.84
N ASP A 72 2.76 3.49 10.87
CA ASP A 72 2.91 2.03 10.81
C ASP A 72 4.17 1.59 10.08
N ALA A 73 4.76 2.46 9.27
CA ALA A 73 5.94 2.11 8.50
C ALA A 73 7.15 1.91 9.41
N LYS A 74 7.88 0.83 9.18
CA LYS A 74 9.15 0.62 9.84
C LYS A 74 10.15 1.64 9.35
N GLU A 75 11.12 1.96 10.18
CA GLU A 75 12.19 2.86 9.82
C GLU A 75 12.87 2.38 8.54
N GLY A 76 13.11 3.30 7.64
CA GLY A 76 13.76 2.99 6.37
C GLY A 76 12.83 2.63 5.23
N LEU A 77 11.54 2.40 5.53
CA LEU A 77 10.56 2.10 4.50
C LEU A 77 9.82 3.37 4.08
N ILE A 78 9.53 3.46 2.80
CA ILE A 78 8.75 4.58 2.26
C ILE A 78 7.28 4.31 2.53
N PRO A 79 6.58 5.17 3.28
CA PRO A 79 5.14 4.99 3.45
C PRO A 79 4.40 5.40 2.19
N ALA A 80 3.61 4.49 1.65
CA ALA A 80 2.86 4.72 0.42
C ALA A 80 1.44 4.20 0.57
N VAL A 81 0.48 4.98 0.13
CA VAL A 81 -0.92 4.59 0.13
C VAL A 81 -1.34 4.31 -1.31
N PHE A 82 -1.66 3.05 -1.58
CA PHE A 82 -2.23 2.66 -2.86
C PHE A 82 -3.74 2.63 -2.69
N HIS A 83 -4.44 3.38 -3.52
CA HIS A 83 -5.88 3.54 -3.34
C HIS A 83 -6.62 3.60 -4.65
N ARG A 84 -7.87 3.17 -4.61
CA ARG A 84 -8.76 3.30 -5.77
C ARG A 84 -10.21 3.32 -5.32
N ARG A 85 -11.04 3.95 -6.12
CA ARG A 85 -12.49 3.83 -6.03
C ARG A 85 -12.92 2.73 -7.01
N SER A 86 -14.14 2.23 -6.85
CA SER A 86 -14.67 1.22 -7.75
C SER A 86 -14.63 1.73 -9.20
N ARG A 87 -14.20 0.85 -10.10
CA ARG A 87 -14.13 1.13 -11.55
C ARG A 87 -13.11 2.20 -11.95
N GLU A 88 -12.21 2.56 -11.04
CA GLU A 88 -11.16 3.51 -11.35
C GLU A 88 -9.80 2.84 -11.19
N GLU A 89 -8.80 3.45 -11.77
CA GLU A 89 -7.44 2.91 -11.70
C GLU A 89 -6.84 3.06 -10.30
N TRP A 90 -5.85 2.25 -10.02
CA TRP A 90 -5.06 2.39 -8.80
C TRP A 90 -4.20 3.65 -8.87
N LEU A 91 -4.20 4.40 -7.78
CA LEU A 91 -3.34 5.56 -7.60
C LEU A 91 -2.41 5.28 -6.43
N VAL A 92 -1.30 6.00 -6.38
CA VAL A 92 -0.40 5.93 -5.22
C VAL A 92 -0.14 7.34 -4.69
N THR A 93 -0.22 7.48 -3.38
CA THR A 93 0.15 8.71 -2.69
C THR A 93 1.31 8.40 -1.77
N MET A 94 2.35 9.20 -1.82
CA MET A 94 3.53 9.04 -0.98
C MET A 94 4.12 10.43 -0.71
N PRO A 95 5.04 10.55 0.26
CA PRO A 95 5.71 11.83 0.47
C PRO A 95 6.44 12.26 -0.80
N ALA A 96 6.30 13.53 -1.15
CA ALA A 96 6.89 14.04 -2.38
C ALA A 96 8.41 13.82 -2.44
N GLU A 97 9.08 14.00 -1.30
CA GLU A 97 10.53 13.82 -1.24
C GLU A 97 10.93 12.36 -1.52
N ALA A 98 10.12 11.41 -1.07
CA ALA A 98 10.39 9.99 -1.34
C ALA A 98 10.28 9.70 -2.82
N PHE A 99 9.25 10.22 -3.48
CA PHE A 99 9.10 10.08 -4.92
C PHE A 99 10.28 10.70 -5.66
N LEU A 100 10.65 11.92 -5.26
CA LEU A 100 11.74 12.64 -5.93
C LEU A 100 13.08 11.93 -5.77
N ALA A 101 13.33 11.33 -4.61
CA ALA A 101 14.57 10.58 -4.38
C ALA A 101 14.66 9.37 -5.33
N GLU A 102 13.55 8.66 -5.53
CA GLU A 102 13.53 7.52 -6.45
C GLU A 102 13.64 7.97 -7.91
N TYR A 103 12.98 9.06 -8.26
CA TYR A 103 13.02 9.60 -9.61
C TYR A 103 14.42 10.09 -9.96
N GLU A 104 15.10 10.71 -9.00
CA GLU A 104 16.48 11.19 -9.15
C GLU A 104 17.43 10.06 -9.53
N ARG A 105 17.28 8.89 -8.89
CA ARG A 105 18.13 7.73 -9.19
C ARG A 105 18.04 7.31 -10.65
N ARG A 106 16.91 7.54 -11.28
CA ARG A 106 16.69 7.13 -12.67
C ARG A 106 17.25 8.11 -13.67
N HIS A 107 17.51 9.34 -13.26
CA HIS A 107 17.88 10.42 -14.15
C HIS A 107 19.24 11.03 -13.90
N PHE A 108 19.86 10.65 -12.79
CA PHE A 108 21.20 11.12 -12.44
C PHE A 108 22.06 9.94 -11.94
#